data_9d2d232ed2f079b387d2fdc3869df10d
#
_entry.id   9d2d232ed2f079b387d2fdc3869df10d
#
_cell.length_a   1.000
_cell.length_b   1.000
_cell.length_c   1.000
_cell.angle_alpha   90.00
_cell.angle_beta   90.00
_cell.angle_gamma   90.00
#
_symmetry.space_group_name_H-M   'P 1'
#
loop_
_entity.id
_entity.type
_entity.pdbx_description
1 polymer ?
#
loop_
_entity_poly.entity_id
_entity_poly.type
_entity_poly.pdbx_seq_one_letter_code
_entity_poly.pdbx_strand_id
1 'polypeptide(L)'
;MYNFTNTSKDIVDAYKKGKGNEIDNGKFFSVASSSRFAVASFTENRDKQLHNIQMFEGEPIQKIQFEYPLRINRILGTPPQMDVYIKTSKETFVEVKCHEIFDESSHSIIKLSSQYINNSLFKEILEHYKINTADRACEFDSEGNCVKLQLTRNHFNVLSKTTRFDLKQFLCHLMGIVSNTSLDENKQFIYLFYKNTNVE
;
A
#
# COMPACT_ATOMS: atom_id res chain seq x y z
N MET A 1 -16.57 -20.34 4.37
CA MET A 1 -16.37 -19.13 5.20
C MET A 1 -15.15 -19.39 6.07
N TYR A 2 -14.04 -18.68 5.87
CA TYR A 2 -12.85 -18.86 6.70
C TYR A 2 -13.17 -18.51 8.16
N ASN A 3 -12.89 -19.42 9.06
CA ASN A 3 -13.08 -19.18 10.48
C ASN A 3 -11.82 -18.53 11.07
N PHE A 4 -11.82 -17.20 11.12
CA PHE A 4 -10.68 -16.40 11.60
C PHE A 4 -10.46 -16.49 13.12
N THR A 5 -11.29 -17.22 13.87
CA THR A 5 -11.08 -17.43 15.31
C THR A 5 -9.80 -18.21 15.63
N ASN A 6 -9.27 -18.92 14.64
CA ASN A 6 -8.03 -19.72 14.77
C ASN A 6 -6.86 -19.10 13.96
N THR A 7 -6.87 -17.78 13.77
CA THR A 7 -5.75 -17.07 13.12
C THR A 7 -4.49 -17.19 14.00
N SER A 8 -3.34 -17.42 13.38
CA SER A 8 -2.09 -17.51 14.14
C SER A 8 -1.84 -16.22 14.93
N LYS A 9 -1.25 -16.37 16.11
CA LYS A 9 -0.95 -15.22 17.00
C LYS A 9 -0.14 -14.14 16.29
N ASP A 10 0.80 -14.54 15.42
CA ASP A 10 1.66 -13.59 14.70
C ASP A 10 0.86 -12.69 13.74
N ILE A 11 -0.14 -13.24 13.06
CA ILE A 11 -1.02 -12.47 12.18
C ILE A 11 -1.87 -11.50 13.01
N VAL A 12 -2.46 -11.98 14.09
CA VAL A 12 -3.26 -11.13 15.00
C VAL A 12 -2.40 -10.01 15.58
N ASP A 13 -1.19 -10.31 16.01
CA ASP A 13 -0.26 -9.34 16.59
C ASP A 13 0.20 -8.31 15.54
N ALA A 14 0.37 -8.71 14.28
CA ALA A 14 0.68 -7.78 13.20
C ALA A 14 -0.43 -6.73 13.02
N TYR A 15 -1.69 -7.17 12.91
CA TYR A 15 -2.83 -6.28 12.76
C TYR A 15 -3.16 -5.46 14.02
N LYS A 16 -2.84 -5.94 15.21
CA LYS A 16 -2.96 -5.14 16.45
C LYS A 16 -1.88 -4.07 16.56
N LYS A 17 -0.69 -4.31 16.04
CA LYS A 17 0.40 -3.33 16.00
C LYS A 17 0.22 -2.32 14.86
N GLY A 18 -0.48 -2.70 13.81
CA GLY A 18 -0.85 -1.83 12.71
C GLY A 18 -1.72 -0.67 13.18
N LYS A 19 -1.53 0.53 12.62
CA LYS A 19 -2.27 1.72 13.07
C LYS A 19 -3.75 1.71 12.71
N GLY A 20 -4.19 0.82 11.81
CA GLY A 20 -5.59 0.65 11.46
C GLY A 20 -6.44 0.14 12.61
N ASN A 21 -5.80 -0.53 13.58
CA ASN A 21 -6.48 -1.21 14.70
C ASN A 21 -7.72 -2.01 14.24
N GLU A 22 -7.60 -2.65 13.08
CA GLU A 22 -8.73 -3.22 12.34
C GLU A 22 -9.41 -4.38 13.07
N ILE A 23 -8.64 -5.13 13.87
CA ILE A 23 -9.19 -6.23 14.67
C ILE A 23 -10.04 -5.68 15.80
N ASP A 24 -9.53 -4.71 16.57
CA ASP A 24 -10.22 -4.20 17.76
C ASP A 24 -11.45 -3.36 17.41
N ASN A 25 -11.43 -2.66 16.28
CA ASN A 25 -12.57 -1.89 15.79
C ASN A 25 -13.55 -2.71 14.93
N GLY A 26 -13.30 -3.99 14.75
CA GLY A 26 -14.15 -4.93 14.02
C GLY A 26 -14.08 -4.83 12.49
N LYS A 27 -13.35 -3.90 11.93
CA LYS A 27 -13.23 -3.72 10.45
C LYS A 27 -12.64 -4.93 9.76
N PHE A 28 -11.69 -5.61 10.41
CA PHE A 28 -11.08 -6.85 9.89
C PHE A 28 -12.14 -7.91 9.55
N PHE A 29 -13.25 -7.97 10.30
CA PHE A 29 -14.29 -8.97 10.09
C PHE A 29 -15.31 -8.58 9.01
N SER A 30 -15.23 -7.38 8.48
CA SER A 30 -16.06 -6.94 7.35
C SER A 30 -15.81 -7.81 6.12
N VAL A 31 -16.86 -8.06 5.33
CA VAL A 31 -16.76 -8.74 4.02
C VAL A 31 -15.88 -7.93 3.05
N ALA A 32 -15.85 -6.64 3.24
CA ALA A 32 -15.11 -5.67 2.41
C ALA A 32 -13.69 -5.37 2.92
N SER A 33 -13.19 -6.10 3.92
CA SER A 33 -11.88 -5.83 4.51
C SER A 33 -10.74 -6.29 3.59
N SER A 34 -9.89 -5.37 3.14
CA SER A 34 -8.66 -5.66 2.42
C SER A 34 -7.71 -6.49 3.27
N SER A 35 -7.59 -6.19 4.56
CA SER A 35 -6.77 -6.94 5.51
C SER A 35 -7.22 -8.39 5.66
N ARG A 36 -8.53 -8.62 5.73
CA ARG A 36 -9.09 -9.98 5.74
C ARG A 36 -8.80 -10.71 4.43
N PHE A 37 -8.92 -10.02 3.30
CA PHE A 37 -8.62 -10.59 2.00
C PHE A 37 -7.12 -10.89 1.86
N ALA A 38 -6.24 -10.01 2.37
CA ALA A 38 -4.81 -10.26 2.44
C ALA A 38 -4.51 -11.55 3.22
N VAL A 39 -5.07 -11.72 4.44
CA VAL A 39 -4.89 -12.94 5.22
C VAL A 39 -5.42 -14.17 4.46
N ALA A 40 -6.61 -14.08 3.87
CA ALA A 40 -7.18 -15.21 3.12
C ALA A 40 -6.35 -15.62 1.90
N SER A 41 -5.67 -14.66 1.26
CA SER A 41 -4.85 -14.89 0.06
C SER A 41 -3.47 -15.47 0.38
N PHE A 42 -2.91 -15.15 1.54
CA PHE A 42 -1.54 -15.49 1.91
C PHE A 42 -1.43 -16.44 3.10
N THR A 43 -2.53 -17.09 3.46
CA THR A 43 -2.56 -18.16 4.47
C THR A 43 -3.29 -19.38 3.95
N GLU A 44 -2.98 -20.51 4.54
CA GLU A 44 -3.65 -21.79 4.33
C GLU A 44 -4.16 -22.36 5.65
N ASN A 45 -5.26 -23.09 5.59
CA ASN A 45 -5.83 -23.73 6.78
C ASN A 45 -5.22 -25.14 6.94
N ARG A 46 -4.41 -25.31 7.96
CA ARG A 46 -3.89 -26.62 8.38
C ARG A 46 -4.29 -26.86 9.83
N ASP A 47 -4.74 -28.06 10.15
CA ASP A 47 -5.11 -28.46 11.51
C ASP A 47 -6.09 -27.47 12.21
N LYS A 48 -7.01 -26.91 11.45
CA LYS A 48 -7.97 -25.88 11.87
C LYS A 48 -7.33 -24.55 12.30
N GLN A 49 -6.07 -24.30 11.91
CA GLN A 49 -5.36 -23.06 12.14
C GLN A 49 -4.92 -22.44 10.80
N LEU A 50 -4.83 -21.11 10.77
CA LEU A 50 -4.29 -20.39 9.64
C LEU A 50 -2.77 -20.27 9.80
N HIS A 51 -2.05 -20.76 8.79
CA HIS A 51 -0.61 -20.67 8.68
C HIS A 51 -0.25 -19.87 7.44
N ASN A 52 0.88 -19.19 7.48
CA ASN A 52 1.40 -18.52 6.28
C ASN A 52 1.67 -19.56 5.19
N ILE A 53 1.39 -19.20 3.93
CA ILE A 53 1.81 -20.00 2.77
C ILE A 53 3.32 -20.19 2.79
N GLN A 54 3.80 -21.31 2.24
CA GLN A 54 5.22 -21.65 2.23
C GLN A 54 5.91 -21.35 0.89
N MET A 55 5.10 -21.19 -0.17
CA MET A 55 5.57 -20.98 -1.54
C MET A 55 4.90 -19.74 -2.13
N PHE A 56 5.64 -18.96 -2.89
CA PHE A 56 5.13 -17.83 -3.65
C PHE A 56 5.82 -17.78 -5.02
N GLU A 57 5.03 -17.71 -6.09
CA GLU A 57 5.51 -17.74 -7.49
C GLU A 57 6.47 -18.92 -7.77
N GLY A 58 6.25 -20.07 -7.14
CA GLY A 58 7.09 -21.27 -7.31
C GLY A 58 8.37 -21.28 -6.48
N GLU A 59 8.60 -20.25 -5.66
CA GLU A 59 9.79 -20.17 -4.79
C GLU A 59 9.43 -20.34 -3.31
N PRO A 60 10.32 -20.94 -2.50
CA PRO A 60 10.12 -21.03 -1.05
C PRO A 60 10.18 -19.64 -0.41
N ILE A 61 9.22 -19.38 0.47
CA ILE A 61 9.15 -18.14 1.23
C ILE A 61 10.16 -18.18 2.38
N GLN A 62 11.08 -17.22 2.39
CA GLN A 62 12.04 -17.01 3.49
C GLN A 62 11.41 -16.19 4.62
N LYS A 63 10.54 -15.23 4.26
CA LYS A 63 9.84 -14.37 5.21
C LYS A 63 8.53 -13.89 4.62
N ILE A 64 7.47 -13.87 5.43
CA ILE A 64 6.22 -13.19 5.14
C ILE A 64 5.84 -12.33 6.35
N GLN A 65 5.33 -11.14 6.08
CA GLN A 65 4.91 -10.22 7.13
C GLN A 65 3.70 -9.41 6.67
N PHE A 66 2.64 -9.39 7.46
CA PHE A 66 1.48 -8.53 7.29
C PHE A 66 1.73 -7.16 7.93
N GLU A 67 1.04 -6.13 7.46
CA GLU A 67 1.17 -4.75 7.94
C GLU A 67 2.64 -4.28 7.98
N TYR A 68 3.35 -4.51 6.88
CA TYR A 68 4.78 -4.23 6.81
C TYR A 68 5.06 -2.73 6.70
N PRO A 69 5.77 -2.11 7.67
CA PRO A 69 6.02 -0.68 7.67
C PRO A 69 7.10 -0.29 6.65
N LEU A 70 6.77 0.61 5.74
CA LEU A 70 7.68 1.19 4.77
C LEU A 70 8.26 2.50 5.29
N ARG A 71 9.38 2.45 5.99
CA ARG A 71 10.02 3.66 6.49
C ARG A 71 10.64 4.46 5.35
N ILE A 72 10.28 5.73 5.24
CA ILE A 72 10.85 6.66 4.26
C ILE A 72 11.87 7.53 4.98
N ASN A 73 13.10 7.57 4.47
CA ASN A 73 14.17 8.37 5.06
C ASN A 73 13.76 9.85 5.15
N ARG A 74 14.00 10.47 6.30
CA ARG A 74 13.69 11.87 6.59
C ARG A 74 12.20 12.23 6.66
N ILE A 75 11.29 11.24 6.60
CA ILE A 75 9.87 11.47 6.85
C ILE A 75 9.55 10.99 8.25
N LEU A 76 9.08 11.92 9.09
CA LEU A 76 8.66 11.63 10.45
C LEU A 76 7.18 11.21 10.49
N GLY A 77 6.84 10.48 11.54
CA GLY A 77 5.47 10.02 11.76
C GLY A 77 5.25 8.56 11.42
N THR A 78 4.00 8.23 11.08
CA THR A 78 3.65 6.85 10.74
C THR A 78 4.11 6.52 9.33
N PRO A 79 4.95 5.50 9.17
CA PRO A 79 5.30 5.04 7.85
C PRO A 79 4.05 4.48 7.14
N PRO A 80 3.98 4.58 5.81
CA PRO A 80 3.05 3.78 5.02
C PRO A 80 3.22 2.30 5.35
N GLN A 81 2.14 1.55 5.31
CA GLN A 81 2.15 0.11 5.59
C GLN A 81 1.69 -0.64 4.35
N MET A 82 2.43 -1.69 3.97
CA MET A 82 2.02 -2.64 2.96
C MET A 82 1.18 -3.73 3.60
N ASP A 83 0.10 -4.13 2.98
CA ASP A 83 -0.73 -5.21 3.51
C ASP A 83 0.06 -6.50 3.69
N VAL A 84 0.94 -6.83 2.72
CA VAL A 84 1.81 -8.01 2.82
C VAL A 84 3.19 -7.74 2.23
N TYR A 85 4.22 -8.19 2.93
CA TYR A 85 5.60 -8.29 2.46
C TYR A 85 6.03 -9.74 2.38
N ILE A 86 6.62 -10.14 1.26
CA ILE A 86 7.09 -11.49 1.02
C ILE A 86 8.54 -11.44 0.56
N LYS A 87 9.40 -12.24 1.18
CA LYS A 87 10.78 -12.45 0.77
C LYS A 87 10.95 -13.88 0.26
N THR A 88 11.35 -13.98 -1.00
CA THR A 88 11.85 -15.19 -1.65
C THR A 88 13.27 -14.89 -2.14
N SER A 89 13.65 -15.24 -3.34
CA SER A 89 14.81 -14.65 -4.04
C SER A 89 14.60 -13.19 -4.36
N LYS A 90 13.32 -12.74 -4.41
CA LYS A 90 12.87 -11.36 -4.60
C LYS A 90 12.23 -10.80 -3.33
N GLU A 91 12.07 -9.50 -3.30
CA GLU A 91 11.23 -8.80 -2.32
C GLU A 91 9.92 -8.38 -2.99
N THR A 92 8.81 -8.91 -2.53
CA THR A 92 7.49 -8.58 -3.05
C THR A 92 6.68 -7.82 -2.02
N PHE A 93 6.15 -6.68 -2.44
CA PHE A 93 5.31 -5.79 -1.67
C PHE A 93 3.91 -5.84 -2.26
N VAL A 94 2.92 -6.23 -1.46
CA VAL A 94 1.54 -6.43 -1.93
C VAL A 94 0.62 -5.47 -1.22
N GLU A 95 -0.11 -4.70 -2.00
CA GLU A 95 -1.24 -3.88 -1.57
C GLU A 95 -2.53 -4.56 -2.00
N VAL A 96 -3.47 -4.70 -1.09
CA VAL A 96 -4.73 -5.43 -1.30
C VAL A 96 -5.91 -4.47 -1.29
N LYS A 97 -6.77 -4.56 -2.27
CA LYS A 97 -7.96 -3.72 -2.41
C LYS A 97 -9.21 -4.56 -2.64
N CYS A 98 -10.27 -4.29 -1.90
CA CYS A 98 -11.56 -4.98 -2.02
C CYS A 98 -12.61 -4.13 -2.74
N HIS A 99 -12.96 -2.99 -2.17
CA HIS A 99 -14.07 -2.14 -2.63
C HIS A 99 -13.66 -0.79 -3.20
N GLU A 100 -12.48 -0.32 -2.86
CA GLU A 100 -12.02 1.03 -3.20
C GLU A 100 -11.92 1.26 -4.72
N ILE A 101 -11.84 0.18 -5.51
CA ILE A 101 -11.89 0.26 -6.97
C ILE A 101 -13.28 0.62 -7.53
N PHE A 102 -14.34 0.47 -6.72
CA PHE A 102 -15.72 0.76 -7.12
C PHE A 102 -16.24 2.09 -6.57
N ASP A 103 -15.47 2.75 -5.70
CA ASP A 103 -15.86 4.03 -5.12
C ASP A 103 -15.51 5.19 -6.08
N GLU A 104 -16.55 5.85 -6.61
CA GLU A 104 -16.41 7.03 -7.49
C GLU A 104 -15.88 8.28 -6.75
N SER A 105 -16.00 8.31 -5.43
CA SER A 105 -15.53 9.43 -4.60
C SER A 105 -14.02 9.50 -4.47
N SER A 106 -13.29 8.52 -5.01
CA SER A 106 -11.86 8.46 -4.89
C SER A 106 -11.19 9.73 -5.43
N HIS A 107 -10.68 10.44 -4.51
CA HIS A 107 -10.00 11.72 -4.50
C HIS A 107 -9.41 12.16 -5.85
N SER A 108 -10.10 13.09 -6.51
CA SER A 108 -9.60 13.78 -7.70
C SER A 108 -8.35 14.63 -7.41
N ILE A 109 -8.11 14.93 -6.13
CA ILE A 109 -6.99 15.75 -5.67
C ILE A 109 -6.16 15.00 -4.66
N ILE A 110 -4.87 14.86 -4.94
CA ILE A 110 -3.88 14.28 -4.04
C ILE A 110 -3.25 15.41 -3.24
N LYS A 111 -3.32 15.31 -1.92
CA LYS A 111 -2.68 16.26 -1.01
C LYS A 111 -1.48 15.59 -0.33
N LEU A 112 -0.28 16.07 -0.62
CA LEU A 112 0.97 15.62 -0.02
C LEU A 112 1.53 16.69 0.92
N SER A 113 2.05 16.27 2.08
CA SER A 113 2.70 17.19 3.02
C SER A 113 4.10 17.60 2.54
N SER A 114 4.63 18.69 3.09
CA SER A 114 5.96 19.20 2.80
C SER A 114 7.07 18.18 2.96
N GLN A 115 6.95 17.24 3.90
CA GLN A 115 7.95 16.19 4.11
C GLN A 115 8.12 15.29 2.88
N TYR A 116 7.03 14.98 2.17
CA TYR A 116 7.08 14.23 0.92
C TYR A 116 7.62 15.08 -0.23
N ILE A 117 7.12 16.31 -0.35
CA ILE A 117 7.43 17.23 -1.46
C ILE A 117 8.92 17.60 -1.47
N ASN A 118 9.50 17.83 -0.29
CA ASN A 118 10.90 18.23 -0.11
C ASN A 118 11.87 17.04 -0.11
N ASN A 119 11.36 15.82 -0.21
CA ASN A 119 12.19 14.63 -0.29
C ASN A 119 12.77 14.48 -1.71
N SER A 120 14.10 14.29 -1.83
CA SER A 120 14.76 14.14 -3.13
C SER A 120 14.19 12.96 -3.93
N LEU A 121 13.90 11.85 -3.24
CA LEU A 121 13.33 10.66 -3.86
C LEU A 121 11.97 10.93 -4.52
N PHE A 122 11.15 11.80 -3.92
CA PHE A 122 9.88 12.18 -4.54
C PHE A 122 10.09 12.90 -5.88
N LYS A 123 11.08 13.79 -5.93
CA LYS A 123 11.45 14.49 -7.18
C LYS A 123 11.92 13.51 -8.24
N GLU A 124 12.79 12.57 -7.88
CA GLU A 124 13.28 11.52 -8.77
C GLU A 124 12.14 10.66 -9.33
N ILE A 125 11.17 10.29 -8.50
CA ILE A 125 9.97 9.55 -8.93
C ILE A 125 9.15 10.37 -9.93
N LEU A 126 8.90 11.65 -9.64
CA LEU A 126 8.15 12.53 -10.55
C LEU A 126 8.86 12.67 -11.91
N GLU A 127 10.17 12.81 -11.91
CA GLU A 127 10.98 12.90 -13.13
C GLU A 127 10.96 11.60 -13.93
N HIS A 128 11.18 10.47 -13.25
CA HIS A 128 11.20 9.14 -13.87
C HIS A 128 9.88 8.83 -14.59
N TYR A 129 8.76 9.10 -13.95
CA TYR A 129 7.42 8.89 -14.53
C TYR A 129 6.94 10.05 -15.41
N LYS A 130 7.78 11.06 -15.66
CA LYS A 130 7.47 12.25 -16.48
C LYS A 130 6.18 12.95 -16.00
N ILE A 131 5.99 13.01 -14.68
CA ILE A 131 4.82 13.64 -14.09
C ILE A 131 4.98 15.15 -14.20
N ASN A 132 4.15 15.77 -15.03
CA ASN A 132 4.16 17.21 -15.15
C ASN A 132 3.55 17.86 -13.90
N THR A 133 4.35 18.65 -13.22
CA THR A 133 3.94 19.39 -12.02
C THR A 133 3.82 20.90 -12.25
N ALA A 134 3.87 21.37 -13.49
CA ALA A 134 3.82 22.81 -13.83
C ALA A 134 2.50 23.46 -13.38
N ASP A 135 1.39 22.73 -13.49
CA ASP A 135 0.04 23.21 -13.12
C ASP A 135 -0.35 22.87 -11.67
N ARG A 136 0.62 22.51 -10.85
CA ARG A 136 0.39 22.16 -9.45
C ARG A 136 -0.05 23.35 -8.62
N ALA A 137 -1.02 23.17 -7.74
CA ALA A 137 -1.34 24.12 -6.71
C ALA A 137 -0.51 23.83 -5.46
N CYS A 138 0.23 24.82 -4.98
CA CYS A 138 0.94 24.79 -3.71
C CYS A 138 0.22 25.65 -2.67
N GLU A 139 0.06 25.14 -1.46
CA GLU A 139 -0.20 25.97 -0.28
C GLU A 139 1.17 26.39 0.26
N PHE A 140 1.39 27.70 0.44
CA PHE A 140 2.67 28.23 0.90
C PHE A 140 2.55 28.68 2.37
N ASP A 141 3.64 28.54 3.10
CA ASP A 141 3.77 29.13 4.45
C ASP A 141 4.11 30.64 4.37
N SER A 142 4.27 31.27 5.55
CA SER A 142 4.64 32.68 5.63
C SER A 142 6.04 32.99 5.10
N GLU A 143 6.88 31.98 4.91
CA GLU A 143 8.25 32.08 4.38
C GLU A 143 8.31 31.80 2.89
N GLY A 144 7.16 31.47 2.26
CA GLY A 144 7.06 31.16 0.82
C GLY A 144 7.45 29.72 0.46
N ASN A 145 7.57 28.81 1.43
CA ASN A 145 7.82 27.41 1.15
C ASN A 145 6.52 26.68 0.83
N CYS A 146 6.54 25.78 -0.15
CA CYS A 146 5.40 24.93 -0.44
C CYS A 146 5.23 23.89 0.67
N VAL A 147 4.21 24.04 1.50
CA VAL A 147 3.93 23.15 2.63
C VAL A 147 2.94 22.05 2.28
N LYS A 148 2.21 22.23 1.20
CA LYS A 148 1.25 21.25 0.71
C LYS A 148 1.11 21.32 -0.80
N LEU A 149 1.34 20.20 -1.44
CA LEU A 149 1.20 20.05 -2.88
C LEU A 149 -0.13 19.39 -3.21
N GLN A 150 -0.88 20.00 -4.11
CA GLN A 150 -2.07 19.40 -4.68
C GLN A 150 -1.77 18.93 -6.09
N LEU A 151 -1.91 17.64 -6.32
CA LEU A 151 -1.81 17.02 -7.63
C LEU A 151 -3.20 16.51 -8.04
N THR A 152 -3.59 16.80 -9.27
CA THR A 152 -4.80 16.22 -9.85
C THR A 152 -4.44 14.94 -10.62
N ARG A 153 -5.42 14.10 -10.89
CA ARG A 153 -5.22 12.88 -11.70
C ARG A 153 -4.67 13.20 -13.09
N ASN A 154 -4.99 14.36 -13.65
CA ASN A 154 -4.50 14.78 -14.96
C ASN A 154 -2.97 14.94 -15.02
N HIS A 155 -2.30 15.15 -13.88
CA HIS A 155 -0.85 15.18 -13.80
C HIS A 155 -0.22 13.79 -14.05
N PHE A 156 -0.99 12.73 -13.98
CA PHE A 156 -0.54 11.35 -14.14
C PHE A 156 -1.13 10.74 -15.40
N ASN A 157 -0.68 11.19 -16.56
CA ASN A 157 -1.22 10.80 -17.87
C ASN A 157 -1.33 9.30 -18.13
N VAL A 158 -0.50 8.49 -17.49
CA VAL A 158 -0.46 7.04 -17.68
C VAL A 158 -1.50 6.32 -16.82
N LEU A 159 -1.81 6.87 -15.64
CA LEU A 159 -2.70 6.25 -14.66
C LEU A 159 -4.12 6.84 -14.64
N SER A 160 -4.33 7.96 -15.33
CA SER A 160 -5.57 8.74 -15.26
C SER A 160 -6.79 8.05 -15.88
N LYS A 161 -6.58 7.11 -16.78
CA LYS A 161 -7.69 6.46 -17.54
C LYS A 161 -8.32 5.27 -16.81
N THR A 162 -7.66 4.75 -15.77
CA THR A 162 -8.08 3.52 -15.09
C THR A 162 -8.59 3.72 -13.66
N THR A 163 -9.06 4.92 -13.35
CA THR A 163 -10.24 5.12 -12.55
C THR A 163 -10.16 5.27 -11.04
N ARG A 164 -9.74 4.36 -10.23
CA ARG A 164 -10.10 4.29 -8.80
C ARG A 164 -8.91 3.93 -7.91
N PHE A 165 -7.77 4.19 -8.45
CA PHE A 165 -6.51 3.91 -7.84
C PHE A 165 -6.14 5.02 -6.85
N ASP A 166 -5.86 4.70 -5.59
CA ASP A 166 -5.35 5.69 -4.64
C ASP A 166 -3.91 6.05 -4.96
N LEU A 167 -3.76 7.06 -5.79
CA LEU A 167 -2.47 7.51 -6.27
C LEU A 167 -1.58 8.06 -5.14
N LYS A 168 -2.17 8.65 -4.09
CA LYS A 168 -1.41 9.09 -2.92
C LYS A 168 -0.79 7.90 -2.20
N GLN A 169 -1.58 6.88 -1.95
CA GLN A 169 -1.11 5.67 -1.30
C GLN A 169 -0.03 5.00 -2.14
N PHE A 170 -0.24 4.89 -3.45
CA PHE A 170 0.76 4.36 -4.37
C PHE A 170 2.10 5.10 -4.30
N LEU A 171 2.09 6.43 -4.37
CA LEU A 171 3.30 7.24 -4.28
C LEU A 171 4.01 7.06 -2.93
N CYS A 172 3.26 7.04 -1.83
CA CYS A 172 3.83 6.83 -0.51
C CYS A 172 4.45 5.44 -0.37
N HIS A 173 3.79 4.40 -0.91
CA HIS A 173 4.32 3.04 -0.93
C HIS A 173 5.56 2.94 -1.81
N LEU A 174 5.53 3.48 -3.03
CA LEU A 174 6.67 3.48 -3.93
C LEU A 174 7.88 4.17 -3.30
N MET A 175 7.69 5.35 -2.69
CA MET A 175 8.75 6.05 -1.96
C MET A 175 9.31 5.20 -0.82
N GLY A 176 8.44 4.52 -0.08
CA GLY A 176 8.86 3.64 1.01
C GLY A 176 9.65 2.42 0.53
N ILE A 177 9.24 1.80 -0.57
CA ILE A 177 9.94 0.67 -1.18
C ILE A 177 11.34 1.11 -1.65
N VAL A 178 11.42 2.22 -2.38
CA VAL A 178 12.69 2.72 -2.94
C VAL A 178 13.60 3.28 -1.85
N SER A 179 13.05 3.91 -0.81
CA SER A 179 13.84 4.52 0.29
C SER A 179 14.60 3.51 1.15
N ASN A 180 14.06 2.30 1.30
CA ASN A 180 14.66 1.26 2.17
C ASN A 180 15.64 0.34 1.44
N THR A 181 15.82 0.55 0.14
CA THR A 181 16.51 -0.44 -0.69
C THR A 181 17.23 0.27 -1.83
N SER A 182 18.35 -0.26 -2.28
CA SER A 182 18.85 0.07 -3.62
C SER A 182 17.75 -0.23 -4.65
N LEU A 183 17.69 0.52 -5.73
CA LEU A 183 16.89 0.21 -6.92
C LEU A 183 17.45 -1.09 -7.54
N ASP A 184 17.19 -2.20 -6.86
CA ASP A 184 17.62 -3.51 -7.28
C ASP A 184 16.49 -4.15 -8.10
N GLU A 185 16.84 -4.82 -9.19
CA GLU A 185 15.92 -5.48 -10.13
C GLU A 185 15.07 -6.59 -9.47
N ASN A 186 15.38 -6.95 -8.22
CA ASN A 186 14.75 -8.03 -7.47
C ASN A 186 13.56 -7.58 -6.61
N LYS A 187 12.87 -6.49 -6.99
CA LYS A 187 11.69 -6.02 -6.26
C LYS A 187 10.45 -6.00 -7.12
N GLN A 188 9.37 -6.38 -6.49
CA GLN A 188 8.07 -6.42 -7.11
C GLN A 188 7.05 -5.69 -6.24
N PHE A 189 6.24 -4.84 -6.87
CA PHE A 189 5.11 -4.18 -6.23
C PHE A 189 3.83 -4.65 -6.91
N ILE A 190 2.97 -5.31 -6.16
CA ILE A 190 1.72 -5.92 -6.63
C ILE A 190 0.54 -5.22 -5.99
N TYR A 191 -0.44 -4.86 -6.82
CA TYR A 191 -1.79 -4.55 -6.38
C TYR A 191 -2.69 -5.76 -6.60
N LEU A 192 -3.23 -6.31 -5.52
CA LEU A 192 -4.16 -7.44 -5.54
C LEU A 192 -5.59 -6.92 -5.36
N PHE A 193 -6.42 -7.14 -6.37
CA PHE A 193 -7.82 -6.71 -6.35
C PHE A 193 -8.77 -7.89 -6.21
N TYR A 194 -9.76 -7.75 -5.34
CA TYR A 194 -10.89 -8.67 -5.33
C TYR A 194 -11.84 -8.35 -6.49
N LYS A 195 -11.98 -9.27 -7.42
CA LYS A 195 -12.97 -9.17 -8.49
C LYS A 195 -14.25 -9.91 -8.09
N ASN A 196 -15.33 -9.16 -7.84
CA ASN A 196 -16.64 -9.77 -7.70
C ASN A 196 -17.14 -10.17 -9.08
N THR A 197 -17.21 -11.48 -9.33
CA THR A 197 -17.68 -12.03 -10.63
C THR A 197 -19.19 -11.92 -10.82
N ASN A 198 -19.94 -11.45 -9.82
CA ASN A 198 -21.39 -11.29 -9.86
C ASN A 198 -21.85 -9.88 -10.24
N VAL A 199 -20.93 -8.99 -10.62
CA VAL A 199 -21.27 -7.68 -11.18
C VAL A 199 -20.94 -7.73 -12.67
N GLU A 200 -21.94 -8.04 -13.47
CA GLU A 200 -21.95 -7.78 -14.92
C GLU A 200 -22.16 -6.28 -15.19
#